data_1a100de215d168bcf9906089164654d4
#
_entry.id   1a100de215d168bcf9906089164654d4
#
_cell.length_a   1.000
_cell.length_b   1.000
_cell.length_c   1.000
_cell.angle_alpha   90.00
_cell.angle_beta   90.00
_cell.angle_gamma   90.00
#
_symmetry.space_group_name_H-M   'P 1'
#
loop_
_entity.id
_entity.type
_entity.pdbx_description
1 polymer ?
#
loop_
_entity_poly.entity_id
_entity_poly.type
_entity_poly.pdbx_seq_one_letter_code
_entity_poly.pdbx_strand_id
1 'polypeptide(L)'
;MIYKVEFSQIVRQKMKILKMYLTEQFGADSAQKSLKLIMESARNLAVYPQQGIKISSIFDVDTDFRCLYVKHNYLFYYIDDNKVIVSEMFDEREDFMSKLFGIKSVSESEEDSVN
;
A
#
# COMPACT_ATOMS: atom_id res chain seq x y z
N MET A 1 15.20 -17.80 -6.48
CA MET A 1 15.30 -17.45 -5.05
C MET A 1 13.95 -16.97 -4.55
N ILE A 2 13.52 -17.41 -3.38
CA ILE A 2 12.26 -16.99 -2.79
C ILE A 2 12.55 -15.99 -1.67
N TYR A 3 11.94 -14.82 -1.76
CA TYR A 3 12.09 -13.79 -0.74
C TYR A 3 11.12 -14.05 0.41
N LYS A 4 11.48 -13.61 1.61
CA LYS A 4 10.60 -13.67 2.76
C LYS A 4 9.79 -12.39 2.80
N VAL A 5 8.46 -12.51 2.80
CA VAL A 5 7.56 -11.35 2.89
C VAL A 5 7.19 -11.11 4.33
N GLU A 6 7.45 -9.90 4.81
CA GLU A 6 7.11 -9.48 6.17
C GLU A 6 6.19 -8.27 6.12
N PHE A 7 5.29 -8.18 7.10
CA PHE A 7 4.33 -7.09 7.21
C PHE A 7 4.64 -6.28 8.47
N SER A 8 4.65 -4.97 8.33
CA SER A 8 4.81 -4.08 9.49
C SER A 8 3.61 -4.20 10.43
N GLN A 9 3.78 -3.77 11.66
CA GLN A 9 2.69 -3.74 12.63
C GLN A 9 1.56 -2.81 12.16
N ILE A 10 1.93 -1.68 11.55
CA ILE A 10 0.96 -0.73 11.01
C ILE A 10 0.08 -1.40 9.95
N VAL A 11 0.69 -2.14 9.02
CA VAL A 11 -0.06 -2.83 7.97
C VAL A 11 -0.98 -3.89 8.57
N ARG A 12 -0.49 -4.64 9.54
CA ARG A 12 -1.31 -5.65 10.22
C ARG A 12 -2.53 -5.04 10.89
N GLN A 13 -2.36 -3.90 11.56
CA GLN A 13 -3.45 -3.18 12.18
C GLN A 13 -4.43 -2.64 11.15
N LYS A 14 -3.92 -2.06 10.07
CA LYS A 14 -4.78 -1.54 9.00
C LYS A 14 -5.57 -2.65 8.31
N MET A 15 -4.99 -3.85 8.18
CA MET A 15 -5.71 -5.01 7.64
C MET A 15 -6.87 -5.42 8.54
N LYS A 16 -6.70 -5.38 9.85
CA LYS A 16 -7.78 -5.67 10.80
C LYS A 16 -8.91 -4.64 10.70
N ILE A 17 -8.55 -3.37 10.61
CA ILE A 17 -9.52 -2.28 10.48
C ILE A 17 -10.27 -2.42 9.16
N LEU A 18 -9.57 -2.73 8.08
CA LEU A 18 -10.18 -2.96 6.78
C LEU A 18 -11.17 -4.11 6.82
N LYS A 19 -10.81 -5.20 7.50
CA LYS A 19 -11.71 -6.35 7.66
C LYS A 19 -13.01 -5.96 8.35
N MET A 20 -12.91 -5.18 9.42
CA MET A 20 -14.10 -4.71 10.15
C MET A 20 -14.97 -3.84 9.24
N TYR A 21 -14.37 -2.89 8.55
CA TYR A 21 -15.08 -2.00 7.63
C TYR A 21 -15.80 -2.79 6.53
N LEU A 22 -15.09 -3.69 5.86
CA LEU A 22 -15.66 -4.46 4.76
C LEU A 22 -16.75 -5.41 5.24
N THR A 23 -16.62 -5.96 6.44
CA THR A 23 -17.63 -6.83 7.02
C THR A 23 -18.91 -6.05 7.27
N GLU A 24 -18.82 -4.83 7.79
CA GLU A 24 -19.99 -3.98 8.02
C GLU A 24 -20.67 -3.56 6.73
N GLN A 25 -19.87 -3.24 5.70
CA GLN A 25 -20.41 -2.71 4.45
C GLN A 25 -20.92 -3.79 3.50
N PHE A 26 -20.26 -4.95 3.46
CA PHE A 26 -20.50 -5.94 2.40
C PHE A 26 -20.70 -7.37 2.93
N GLY A 27 -20.59 -7.59 4.24
CA GLY A 27 -20.72 -8.90 4.84
C GLY A 27 -19.39 -9.64 4.97
N ALA A 28 -19.41 -10.69 5.79
CA ALA A 28 -18.21 -11.44 6.17
C ALA A 28 -17.56 -12.14 4.97
N ASP A 29 -18.36 -12.74 4.09
CA ASP A 29 -17.82 -13.47 2.94
C ASP A 29 -17.09 -12.56 1.96
N SER A 30 -17.69 -11.42 1.65
CA SER A 30 -17.04 -10.43 0.76
C SER A 30 -15.78 -9.88 1.37
N ALA A 31 -15.81 -9.59 2.67
CA ALA A 31 -14.63 -9.09 3.39
C ALA A 31 -13.50 -10.11 3.33
N GLN A 32 -13.80 -11.38 3.59
CA GLN A 32 -12.80 -12.45 3.56
C GLN A 32 -12.18 -12.60 2.17
N LYS A 33 -12.98 -12.56 1.12
CA LYS A 33 -12.49 -12.66 -0.26
C LYS A 33 -11.57 -11.51 -0.62
N SER A 34 -11.93 -10.28 -0.27
CA SER A 34 -11.12 -9.11 -0.55
C SER A 34 -9.78 -9.17 0.19
N LEU A 35 -9.80 -9.52 1.46
CA LEU A 35 -8.58 -9.62 2.26
C LEU A 35 -7.68 -10.76 1.75
N LYS A 36 -8.28 -11.87 1.33
CA LYS A 36 -7.52 -12.98 0.77
C LYS A 36 -6.77 -12.55 -0.47
N LEU A 37 -7.40 -11.80 -1.37
CA LEU A 37 -6.76 -11.28 -2.58
C LEU A 37 -5.61 -10.33 -2.24
N ILE A 38 -5.81 -9.44 -1.26
CA ILE A 38 -4.76 -8.52 -0.83
C ILE A 38 -3.56 -9.30 -0.28
N MET A 39 -3.82 -10.28 0.59
CA MET A 39 -2.75 -11.07 1.20
C MET A 39 -2.03 -11.94 0.16
N GLU A 40 -2.75 -12.55 -0.76
CA GLU A 40 -2.15 -13.35 -1.82
C GLU A 40 -1.26 -12.50 -2.73
N SER A 41 -1.73 -11.31 -3.09
CA SER A 41 -0.95 -10.37 -3.90
C SER A 41 0.34 -9.97 -3.21
N ALA A 42 0.26 -9.69 -1.91
CA ALA A 42 1.44 -9.34 -1.13
C ALA A 42 2.41 -10.53 -1.01
N ARG A 43 1.91 -11.71 -0.73
CA ARG A 43 2.74 -12.91 -0.59
C ARG A 43 3.39 -13.32 -1.90
N ASN A 44 2.76 -13.02 -3.03
CA ASN A 44 3.34 -13.30 -4.33
C ASN A 44 4.62 -12.52 -4.59
N LEU A 45 4.87 -11.46 -3.82
CA LEU A 45 6.12 -10.72 -3.87
C LEU A 45 7.33 -11.59 -3.46
N ALA A 46 7.09 -12.71 -2.79
CA ALA A 46 8.16 -13.66 -2.48
C ALA A 46 8.81 -14.20 -3.75
N VAL A 47 8.04 -14.36 -4.81
CA VAL A 47 8.49 -14.87 -6.11
C VAL A 47 8.82 -13.74 -7.07
N TYR A 48 8.02 -12.68 -7.06
CA TYR A 48 8.16 -11.54 -7.96
C TYR A 48 8.28 -10.24 -7.17
N PRO A 49 9.42 -10.02 -6.48
CA PRO A 49 9.55 -8.85 -5.62
C PRO A 49 9.55 -7.52 -6.38
N GLN A 50 9.86 -7.53 -7.67
CA GLN A 50 9.89 -6.32 -8.48
C GLN A 50 8.59 -6.08 -9.24
N GLN A 51 7.52 -6.79 -8.89
CA GLN A 51 6.22 -6.67 -9.55
C GLN A 51 5.60 -5.27 -9.37
N GLY A 52 5.77 -4.67 -8.20
CA GLY A 52 5.22 -3.35 -7.92
C GLY A 52 5.95 -2.25 -8.67
N ILE A 53 5.26 -1.14 -8.85
CA ILE A 53 5.80 0.01 -9.57
C ILE A 53 6.73 0.80 -8.65
N LYS A 54 7.90 1.18 -9.16
CA LYS A 54 8.82 2.04 -8.42
C LYS A 54 8.20 3.43 -8.27
N ILE A 55 8.09 3.90 -7.04
CA ILE A 55 7.55 5.23 -6.77
C ILE A 55 8.44 6.32 -7.38
N SER A 56 9.76 6.15 -7.32
CA SER A 56 10.71 7.10 -7.89
C SER A 56 10.62 7.23 -9.41
N SER A 57 10.00 6.26 -10.10
CA SER A 57 9.81 6.33 -11.55
C SER A 57 8.57 7.11 -11.96
N ILE A 58 7.66 7.37 -11.02
CA ILE A 58 6.39 8.07 -11.29
C ILE A 58 6.40 9.47 -10.67
N PHE A 59 6.96 9.59 -9.48
CA PHE A 59 7.01 10.84 -8.72
C PHE A 59 8.46 11.26 -8.52
N ASP A 60 8.66 12.56 -8.38
CA ASP A 60 9.98 13.12 -8.13
C ASP A 60 10.34 12.98 -6.64
N VAL A 61 10.56 11.74 -6.23
CA VAL A 61 10.88 11.38 -4.85
C VAL A 61 11.99 10.34 -4.87
N ASP A 62 13.03 10.57 -4.09
CA ASP A 62 14.13 9.62 -3.95
C ASP A 62 13.75 8.59 -2.88
N THR A 63 13.31 7.42 -3.32
CA THR A 63 12.86 6.36 -2.42
C THR A 63 13.04 5.00 -3.07
N ASP A 64 13.23 3.98 -2.25
CA ASP A 64 13.30 2.58 -2.69
C ASP A 64 11.92 1.90 -2.66
N PHE A 65 10.88 2.63 -2.26
CA PHE A 65 9.54 2.06 -2.19
C PHE A 65 9.01 1.67 -3.56
N ARG A 66 8.35 0.53 -3.58
CA ARG A 66 7.50 0.06 -4.67
C ARG A 66 6.07 0.00 -4.18
N CYS A 67 5.13 0.01 -5.11
CA CYS A 67 3.71 0.04 -4.79
C CYS A 67 2.96 -1.03 -5.58
N LEU A 68 2.14 -1.81 -4.87
CA LEU A 68 1.15 -2.69 -5.47
C LEU A 68 -0.23 -2.08 -5.25
N TYR A 69 -1.06 -2.12 -6.29
CA TYR A 69 -2.46 -1.74 -6.17
C TYR A 69 -3.32 -3.01 -6.22
N VAL A 70 -4.11 -3.24 -5.19
CA VAL A 70 -5.00 -4.38 -5.12
C VAL A 70 -6.25 -4.04 -4.32
N LYS A 71 -7.44 -4.30 -4.89
CA LYS A 71 -8.72 -4.10 -4.21
C LYS A 71 -8.84 -2.73 -3.54
N HIS A 72 -8.61 -1.67 -4.31
CA HIS A 72 -8.74 -0.27 -3.90
C HIS A 72 -7.74 0.16 -2.83
N ASN A 73 -6.65 -0.59 -2.68
CA ASN A 73 -5.62 -0.28 -1.70
C ASN A 73 -4.24 -0.27 -2.35
N TYR A 74 -3.39 0.61 -1.86
CA TYR A 74 -1.98 0.67 -2.22
C TYR A 74 -1.16 0.05 -1.10
N LEU A 75 -0.35 -0.95 -1.45
CA LEU A 75 0.61 -1.56 -0.54
C LEU A 75 2.00 -1.06 -0.90
N PHE A 76 2.65 -0.41 0.04
CA PHE A 76 4.00 0.12 -0.16
C PHE A 76 5.00 -0.83 0.49
N TYR A 77 6.00 -1.21 -0.28
CA TYR A 77 7.01 -2.15 0.18
C TYR A 77 8.39 -1.79 -0.37
N TYR A 78 9.40 -2.32 0.26
CA TYR A 78 10.77 -2.23 -0.23
C TYR A 78 11.45 -3.58 -0.06
N ILE A 79 12.55 -3.76 -0.79
CA ILE A 79 13.33 -4.99 -0.77
C ILE A 79 14.58 -4.74 0.08
N ASP A 80 14.80 -5.57 1.08
CA ASP A 80 15.94 -5.49 1.97
C ASP A 80 16.59 -6.86 2.00
N ASP A 81 17.71 -7.00 1.26
CA ASP A 81 18.44 -8.25 1.10
C ASP A 81 17.50 -9.35 0.53
N ASN A 82 17.20 -10.40 1.29
CA ASN A 82 16.31 -11.46 0.83
C ASN A 82 14.89 -11.33 1.37
N LYS A 83 14.52 -10.13 1.82
CA LYS A 83 13.19 -9.85 2.39
C LYS A 83 12.46 -8.81 1.60
N VAL A 84 11.14 -8.95 1.57
CA VAL A 84 10.22 -7.91 1.09
C VAL A 84 9.48 -7.42 2.31
N ILE A 85 9.62 -6.13 2.61
CA ILE A 85 9.00 -5.52 3.77
C ILE A 85 7.80 -4.68 3.30
N VAL A 86 6.59 -5.17 3.57
CA VAL A 86 5.36 -4.41 3.30
C VAL A 86 5.16 -3.50 4.50
N SER A 87 5.53 -2.23 4.33
CA SER A 87 5.66 -1.31 5.46
C SER A 87 4.49 -0.38 5.63
N GLU A 88 3.71 -0.12 4.57
CA GLU A 88 2.59 0.81 4.65
C GLU A 88 1.47 0.41 3.71
N MET A 89 0.26 0.88 4.02
CA MET A 89 -0.94 0.57 3.25
C MET A 89 -1.87 1.77 3.30
N PHE A 90 -2.44 2.13 2.15
CA PHE A 90 -3.38 3.25 2.06
C PHE A 90 -4.57 2.87 1.19
N ASP A 91 -5.75 3.35 1.56
CA ASP A 91 -6.92 3.31 0.69
C ASP A 91 -6.66 4.21 -0.52
N GLU A 92 -7.20 3.87 -1.69
CA GLU A 92 -6.96 4.63 -2.92
C GLU A 92 -7.41 6.08 -2.86
N ARG A 93 -8.32 6.42 -1.92
CA ARG A 93 -8.81 7.78 -1.73
C ARG A 93 -7.91 8.62 -0.84
N GLU A 94 -6.97 7.99 -0.14
CA GLU A 94 -6.05 8.72 0.73
C GLU A 94 -4.92 9.36 -0.07
N ASP A 95 -4.46 10.52 0.40
CA ASP A 95 -3.31 11.20 -0.20
C ASP A 95 -2.02 10.60 0.38
N PHE A 96 -1.57 9.50 -0.23
CA PHE A 96 -0.38 8.81 0.27
C PHE A 96 0.90 9.63 0.08
N MET A 97 0.94 10.51 -0.91
CA MET A 97 2.12 11.36 -1.12
C MET A 97 2.33 12.29 0.06
N SER A 98 1.24 12.88 0.55
CA SER A 98 1.30 13.72 1.75
C SER A 98 1.64 12.91 2.99
N LYS A 99 0.98 11.77 3.18
CA LYS A 99 1.10 10.97 4.40
C LYS A 99 2.44 10.25 4.51
N LEU A 100 2.95 9.74 3.39
CA LEU A 100 4.18 8.93 3.39
C LEU A 100 5.42 9.78 3.18
N PHE A 101 5.35 10.82 2.33
CA PHE A 101 6.49 11.63 1.94
C PHE A 101 6.40 13.10 2.36
N GLY A 102 5.28 13.52 2.96
CA GLY A 102 5.10 14.90 3.38
C GLY A 102 4.92 15.90 2.24
N ILE A 103 4.53 15.42 1.05
CA ILE A 103 4.38 16.25 -0.14
C ILE A 103 2.91 16.58 -0.34
N LYS A 104 2.57 17.89 -0.43
CA LYS A 104 1.21 18.32 -0.67
C LYS A 104 0.80 18.03 -2.11
N SER A 105 -0.48 17.72 -2.32
CA SER A 105 -1.02 17.56 -3.66
C SER A 105 -1.06 18.90 -4.38
N VAL A 106 -1.07 18.84 -5.72
CA VAL A 106 -1.14 20.05 -6.55
C VAL A 106 -2.40 20.86 -6.27
N SER A 107 -3.54 20.18 -6.08
CA SER A 107 -4.79 20.87 -5.82
C SER A 107 -4.77 21.65 -4.51
N GLU A 108 -4.14 21.12 -3.47
CA GLU A 108 -3.99 21.83 -2.20
C GLU A 108 -3.09 23.05 -2.37
N SER A 109 -2.01 22.93 -3.13
CA SER A 109 -1.13 24.05 -3.41
C SER A 109 -1.82 25.16 -4.16
N GLU A 110 -2.67 24.82 -5.12
CA GLU A 110 -3.45 25.80 -5.88
C GLU A 110 -4.45 26.51 -4.99
N GLU A 111 -5.12 25.80 -4.11
CA GLU A 111 -6.07 26.41 -3.17
C GLU A 111 -5.35 27.37 -2.24
N ASP A 112 -4.22 26.99 -1.72
CA ASP A 112 -3.42 27.83 -0.84
C ASP A 112 -2.96 29.10 -1.56
N SER A 113 -2.61 29.01 -2.82
CA SER A 113 -2.15 30.16 -3.59
C SER A 113 -3.25 31.16 -3.93
N VAL A 114 -4.49 30.73 -3.99
CA VAL A 114 -5.65 31.59 -4.28
C VAL A 114 -6.06 32.36 -3.04
N ASN A 115 -5.87 31.80 -1.90
CA ASN A 115 -6.26 32.41 -0.63
C ASN A 115 -5.17 33.31 -0.06
#